data_7eb5c56324314c51b5b375a65f0edae0
#
_entry.id   7eb5c56324314c51b5b375a65f0edae0
#
_cell.length_a   1.000
_cell.length_b   1.000
_cell.length_c   1.000
_cell.angle_alpha   90.00
_cell.angle_beta   90.00
_cell.angle_gamma   90.00
#
_symmetry.space_group_name_H-M   'P 1'
#
loop_
_entity.id
_entity.type
_entity.pdbx_description
1 polymer ?
#
loop_
_entity_poly.entity_id
_entity_poly.type
_entity_poly.pdbx_seq_one_letter_code
_entity_poly.pdbx_strand_id
1 'polypeptide(L)'
;IREAERDGRLPERGRTGSGHRVHYSLEELDQMREVFGTRPWRAATDTPAIISISNFKGGVAKTTLALHAAQHFAIRGYRVLLVDCDSQASTTMMFGYRPDVDLGEDDTLYGHFHNPELLGVRKIIRKTHFHGLDLIPANLKLYNLEYEIAGYLAQNQSFDIIDMIAQAIEDVVDD
;
A
#
# COMPACT_ATOMS: atom_id res chain seq x y z
N ILE A 1 22.45 -11.95 -15.92
CA ILE A 1 22.82 -11.74 -14.52
C ILE A 1 24.34 -11.81 -14.38
N ARG A 2 25.00 -12.93 -14.62
CA ARG A 2 26.47 -13.10 -14.47
C ARG A 2 27.30 -12.07 -15.24
N GLU A 3 26.85 -11.64 -16.40
CA GLU A 3 27.49 -10.59 -17.18
C GLU A 3 27.32 -9.23 -16.49
N ALA A 4 26.11 -8.90 -16.04
CA ALA A 4 25.82 -7.67 -15.33
C ALA A 4 26.54 -7.57 -13.97
N GLU A 5 26.78 -8.69 -13.29
CA GLU A 5 27.63 -8.76 -12.09
C GLU A 5 29.10 -8.49 -12.43
N ARG A 6 29.61 -9.08 -13.52
CA ARG A 6 31.00 -8.89 -13.99
C ARG A 6 31.28 -7.46 -14.44
N ASP A 7 30.28 -6.82 -15.07
CA ASP A 7 30.37 -5.45 -15.56
C ASP A 7 30.05 -4.40 -14.49
N GLY A 8 29.79 -4.81 -13.26
CA GLY A 8 29.46 -3.93 -12.12
C GLY A 8 28.07 -3.28 -12.18
N ARG A 9 27.19 -3.71 -13.10
CA ARG A 9 25.80 -3.23 -13.18
C ARG A 9 24.91 -3.83 -12.08
N LEU A 10 25.30 -4.99 -11.57
CA LEU A 10 24.69 -5.64 -10.41
C LEU A 10 25.78 -5.95 -9.39
N PRO A 11 25.46 -5.95 -8.09
CA PRO A 11 26.42 -6.34 -7.06
C PRO A 11 26.84 -7.82 -7.24
N GLU A 12 28.15 -8.07 -7.10
CA GLU A 12 28.69 -9.43 -7.12
C GLU A 12 28.10 -10.25 -5.96
N ARG A 13 27.51 -11.38 -6.27
CA ARG A 13 27.07 -12.31 -5.23
C ARG A 13 28.21 -13.22 -4.79
N GLY A 14 28.42 -13.24 -3.47
CA GLY A 14 29.24 -14.24 -2.83
C GLY A 14 28.68 -15.66 -3.15
N ARG A 15 29.51 -16.53 -3.72
CA ARG A 15 29.17 -17.93 -3.92
C ARG A 15 28.92 -18.58 -2.57
N THR A 16 27.69 -19.01 -2.28
CA THR A 16 27.48 -20.03 -1.25
C THR A 16 28.12 -21.32 -1.74
N GLY A 17 29.11 -21.81 -1.01
CA GLY A 17 30.08 -22.83 -1.43
C GLY A 17 29.57 -24.26 -1.62
N SER A 18 28.31 -24.47 -2.05
CA SER A 18 27.78 -25.82 -2.19
C SER A 18 26.79 -25.99 -3.36
N GLY A 19 26.87 -25.20 -4.42
CA GLY A 19 26.07 -25.43 -5.63
C GLY A 19 24.54 -25.26 -5.44
N HIS A 20 24.12 -24.67 -4.34
CA HIS A 20 22.70 -24.45 -4.02
C HIS A 20 22.10 -23.31 -4.85
N ARG A 21 20.78 -23.36 -5.07
CA ARG A 21 20.00 -22.34 -5.75
C ARG A 21 20.25 -20.98 -5.09
N VAL A 22 20.60 -20.00 -5.88
CA VAL A 22 20.71 -18.61 -5.43
C VAL A 22 19.29 -18.10 -5.22
N HIS A 23 18.99 -17.62 -4.02
CA HIS A 23 17.74 -16.95 -3.70
C HIS A 23 17.95 -15.45 -3.86
N TYR A 24 16.96 -14.77 -4.42
CA TYR A 24 16.94 -13.33 -4.58
C TYR A 24 15.85 -12.73 -3.70
N SER A 25 16.14 -11.65 -3.00
CA SER A 25 15.11 -10.84 -2.36
C SER A 25 14.28 -10.10 -3.41
N LEU A 26 13.11 -9.57 -3.02
CA LEU A 26 12.29 -8.75 -3.93
C LEU A 26 13.02 -7.47 -4.32
N GLU A 27 13.77 -6.87 -3.40
CA GLU A 27 14.59 -5.69 -3.68
C GLU A 27 15.66 -5.97 -4.73
N GLU A 28 16.38 -7.08 -4.61
CA GLU A 28 17.36 -7.49 -5.61
C GLU A 28 16.72 -7.80 -6.98
N LEU A 29 15.52 -8.37 -6.98
CA LEU A 29 14.76 -8.59 -8.21
C LEU A 29 14.37 -7.27 -8.87
N ASP A 30 14.00 -6.25 -8.10
CA ASP A 30 13.66 -4.94 -8.65
C ASP A 30 14.89 -4.22 -9.19
N GLN A 31 16.04 -4.31 -8.53
CA GLN A 31 17.32 -3.83 -9.08
C GLN A 31 17.65 -4.51 -10.42
N MET A 32 17.45 -5.83 -10.51
CA MET A 32 17.64 -6.55 -11.78
C MET A 32 16.67 -6.06 -12.85
N ARG A 33 15.40 -5.85 -12.52
CA ARG A 33 14.40 -5.31 -13.46
C ARG A 33 14.80 -3.94 -13.98
N GLU A 34 15.35 -3.08 -13.14
CA GLU A 34 15.86 -1.77 -13.56
C GLU A 34 17.02 -1.92 -14.53
N VAL A 35 18.02 -2.73 -14.18
CA VAL A 35 19.22 -2.96 -15.03
C VAL A 35 18.85 -3.55 -16.38
N PHE A 36 17.84 -4.43 -16.44
CA PHE A 36 17.42 -5.08 -17.67
C PHE A 36 16.23 -4.41 -18.38
N GLY A 37 15.73 -3.28 -17.85
CA GLY A 37 14.59 -2.55 -18.43
C GLY A 37 13.29 -3.34 -18.43
N THR A 38 13.09 -4.24 -17.47
CA THR A 38 11.91 -5.11 -17.36
C THR A 38 10.98 -4.72 -16.18
N ARG A 39 11.29 -3.63 -15.50
CA ARG A 39 10.41 -3.11 -14.46
C ARG A 39 9.12 -2.60 -15.11
N PRO A 40 7.95 -2.84 -14.51
CA PRO A 40 6.71 -2.23 -14.97
C PRO A 40 6.90 -0.71 -15.05
N TRP A 41 6.61 -0.15 -16.21
CA TRP A 41 6.80 1.26 -16.48
C TRP A 41 5.44 1.94 -16.63
N ARG A 42 5.31 3.14 -16.08
CA ARG A 42 4.15 4.00 -16.23
C ARG A 42 4.57 5.27 -16.96
N ALA A 43 3.87 5.66 -18.00
CA ALA A 43 4.05 6.96 -18.61
C ALA A 43 3.59 8.05 -17.63
N ALA A 44 4.18 9.26 -17.72
CA ALA A 44 3.75 10.39 -16.90
C ALA A 44 2.28 10.78 -17.12
N THR A 45 1.70 10.36 -18.26
CA THR A 45 0.28 10.58 -18.60
C THR A 45 -0.66 9.47 -18.13
N ASP A 46 -0.11 8.36 -17.60
CA ASP A 46 -0.94 7.24 -17.16
C ASP A 46 -1.51 7.51 -15.77
N THR A 47 -2.81 7.31 -15.61
CA THR A 47 -3.45 7.32 -14.29
C THR A 47 -3.13 6.04 -13.53
N PRO A 48 -2.87 6.10 -12.23
CA PRO A 48 -2.68 4.89 -11.42
C PRO A 48 -3.96 4.07 -11.38
N ALA A 49 -3.81 2.76 -11.34
CA ALA A 49 -4.95 1.88 -11.19
C ALA A 49 -5.39 1.85 -9.72
N ILE A 50 -6.65 2.22 -9.46
CA ILE A 50 -7.29 2.09 -8.16
C ILE A 50 -8.16 0.84 -8.19
N ILE A 51 -7.92 -0.11 -7.29
CA ILE A 51 -8.66 -1.36 -7.19
C ILE A 51 -9.36 -1.41 -5.83
N SER A 52 -10.69 -1.36 -5.83
CA SER A 52 -11.49 -1.51 -4.62
C SER A 52 -11.98 -2.95 -4.47
N ILE A 53 -11.79 -3.53 -3.28
CA ILE A 53 -12.27 -4.87 -2.93
C ILE A 53 -13.30 -4.72 -1.81
N SER A 54 -14.57 -4.68 -2.17
CA SER A 54 -15.69 -4.46 -1.24
C SER A 54 -16.78 -5.51 -1.41
N ASN A 55 -17.46 -5.83 -0.31
CA ASN A 55 -18.64 -6.67 -0.31
C ASN A 55 -19.36 -6.52 1.04
N PHE A 56 -20.68 -6.40 1.03
CA PHE A 56 -21.50 -6.27 2.25
C PHE A 56 -21.51 -7.56 3.10
N LYS A 57 -21.30 -8.72 2.50
CA LYS A 57 -21.28 -9.99 3.22
C LYS A 57 -19.98 -10.18 3.97
N GLY A 58 -20.04 -10.48 5.27
CA GLY A 58 -18.91 -10.90 6.07
C GLY A 58 -18.36 -12.27 5.65
N GLY A 59 -17.08 -12.54 5.90
CA GLY A 59 -16.46 -13.85 5.67
C GLY A 59 -16.24 -14.26 4.21
N VAL A 60 -16.37 -13.35 3.24
CA VAL A 60 -16.15 -13.63 1.81
C VAL A 60 -14.71 -13.38 1.35
N ALA A 61 -13.76 -13.41 2.26
CA ALA A 61 -12.33 -13.29 2.01
C ALA A 61 -11.88 -11.95 1.38
N LYS A 62 -12.58 -10.83 1.62
CA LYS A 62 -12.17 -9.49 1.11
C LYS A 62 -10.73 -9.14 1.49
N THR A 63 -10.44 -9.15 2.78
CA THR A 63 -9.11 -8.85 3.34
C THR A 63 -8.03 -9.76 2.77
N THR A 64 -8.31 -11.05 2.71
CA THR A 64 -7.37 -12.05 2.15
C THR A 64 -7.10 -11.76 0.68
N LEU A 65 -8.15 -11.46 -0.10
CA LEU A 65 -8.00 -11.15 -1.52
C LEU A 65 -7.22 -9.85 -1.74
N ALA A 66 -7.53 -8.79 -0.97
CA ALA A 66 -6.84 -7.51 -1.03
C ALA A 66 -5.33 -7.68 -0.76
N LEU A 67 -4.99 -8.38 0.34
CA LEU A 67 -3.62 -8.63 0.71
C LEU A 67 -2.85 -9.42 -0.35
N HIS A 68 -3.42 -10.53 -0.83
CA HIS A 68 -2.72 -11.36 -1.83
C HIS A 68 -2.61 -10.67 -3.19
N ALA A 69 -3.61 -9.87 -3.59
CA ALA A 69 -3.52 -9.07 -4.80
C ALA A 69 -2.40 -8.02 -4.69
N ALA A 70 -2.34 -7.28 -3.57
CA ALA A 70 -1.29 -6.30 -3.31
C ALA A 70 0.11 -6.92 -3.33
N GLN A 71 0.30 -8.05 -2.64
CA GLN A 71 1.55 -8.80 -2.64
C GLN A 71 1.91 -9.31 -4.05
N HIS A 72 0.92 -9.81 -4.81
CA HIS A 72 1.15 -10.28 -6.17
C HIS A 72 1.65 -9.17 -7.08
N PHE A 73 1.05 -7.98 -7.03
CA PHE A 73 1.52 -6.83 -7.81
C PHE A 73 2.91 -6.39 -7.38
N ALA A 74 3.21 -6.35 -6.09
CA ALA A 74 4.54 -6.01 -5.58
C ALA A 74 5.60 -7.04 -6.05
N ILE A 75 5.30 -8.34 -6.03
CA ILE A 75 6.18 -9.39 -6.60
C ILE A 75 6.43 -9.16 -8.09
N ARG A 76 5.47 -8.60 -8.82
CA ARG A 76 5.62 -8.27 -10.24
C ARG A 76 6.45 -7.00 -10.49
N GLY A 77 6.82 -6.26 -9.44
CA GLY A 77 7.66 -5.05 -9.52
C GLY A 77 6.86 -3.75 -9.59
N TYR A 78 5.54 -3.81 -9.37
CA TYR A 78 4.73 -2.61 -9.19
C TYR A 78 4.97 -2.02 -7.81
N ARG A 79 4.89 -0.70 -7.71
CA ARG A 79 4.75 -0.03 -6.41
C ARG A 79 3.27 -0.05 -6.02
N VAL A 80 3.00 -0.55 -4.83
CA VAL A 80 1.63 -0.78 -4.36
C VAL A 80 1.41 -0.04 -3.05
N LEU A 81 0.35 0.73 -2.99
CA LEU A 81 -0.18 1.28 -1.75
C LEU A 81 -1.47 0.52 -1.40
N LEU A 82 -1.43 -0.22 -0.30
CA LEU A 82 -2.60 -0.89 0.24
C LEU A 82 -3.25 0.02 1.28
N VAL A 83 -4.53 0.31 1.10
CA VAL A 83 -5.30 1.17 2.02
C VAL A 83 -6.28 0.30 2.79
N ASP A 84 -6.12 0.24 4.10
CA ASP A 84 -7.07 -0.44 4.97
C ASP A 84 -8.19 0.54 5.36
N CYS A 85 -9.39 0.32 4.82
CA CYS A 85 -10.57 1.13 5.09
C CYS A 85 -11.56 0.44 6.06
N ASP A 86 -11.17 -0.68 6.68
CA ASP A 86 -12.00 -1.42 7.62
C ASP A 86 -11.62 -1.04 9.06
N SER A 87 -12.58 -0.53 9.84
CA SER A 87 -12.38 -0.21 11.26
C SER A 87 -11.95 -1.41 12.12
N GLN A 88 -12.18 -2.63 11.61
CA GLN A 88 -11.65 -3.86 12.23
C GLN A 88 -10.14 -4.04 12.01
N ALA A 89 -9.52 -3.28 11.13
CA ALA A 89 -8.09 -3.22 10.89
C ALA A 89 -7.42 -4.58 10.64
N SER A 90 -8.14 -5.51 10.02
CA SER A 90 -7.64 -6.87 9.80
C SER A 90 -6.41 -6.91 8.90
N THR A 91 -6.38 -6.09 7.84
CA THR A 91 -5.20 -5.95 6.97
C THR A 91 -4.02 -5.38 7.74
N THR A 92 -4.25 -4.35 8.54
CA THR A 92 -3.26 -3.67 9.38
C THR A 92 -2.59 -4.66 10.34
N MET A 93 -3.38 -5.50 11.01
CA MET A 93 -2.87 -6.55 11.90
C MET A 93 -2.01 -7.58 11.17
N MET A 94 -2.33 -7.92 9.92
CA MET A 94 -1.53 -8.86 9.12
C MET A 94 -0.14 -8.33 8.79
N PHE A 95 0.07 -7.01 8.83
CA PHE A 95 1.39 -6.39 8.72
C PHE A 95 2.12 -6.20 10.07
N GLY A 96 1.55 -6.73 11.15
CA GLY A 96 2.21 -6.78 12.47
C GLY A 96 1.90 -5.60 13.38
N TYR A 97 1.01 -4.69 12.99
CA TYR A 97 0.56 -3.61 13.86
C TYR A 97 -0.50 -4.10 14.85
N ARG A 98 -0.51 -3.52 16.04
CA ARG A 98 -1.60 -3.60 17.01
C ARG A 98 -2.40 -2.30 16.90
N PRO A 99 -3.52 -2.27 16.16
CA PRO A 99 -4.14 -1.03 15.70
C PRO A 99 -4.42 0.00 16.80
N ASP A 100 -4.94 -0.45 17.95
CA ASP A 100 -5.34 0.44 19.02
C ASP A 100 -4.21 0.73 20.05
N VAL A 101 -3.01 0.18 19.83
CA VAL A 101 -1.85 0.36 20.70
C VAL A 101 -0.74 1.10 19.97
N ASP A 102 -0.48 0.73 18.72
CA ASP A 102 0.65 1.23 17.95
C ASP A 102 0.26 2.43 17.06
N LEU A 103 -1.06 2.69 16.87
CA LEU A 103 -1.57 3.72 15.98
C LEU A 103 -2.51 4.69 16.71
N GLY A 104 -2.20 5.99 16.61
CA GLY A 104 -3.09 7.08 17.06
C GLY A 104 -4.15 7.44 16.00
N GLU A 105 -4.94 8.47 16.30
CA GLU A 105 -5.92 9.02 15.36
C GLU A 105 -5.23 9.56 14.10
N ASP A 106 -4.12 10.25 14.29
CA ASP A 106 -3.35 10.92 13.23
C ASP A 106 -2.54 9.95 12.34
N ASP A 107 -2.55 8.66 12.63
CA ASP A 107 -1.81 7.64 11.88
C ASP A 107 -2.68 6.93 10.83
N THR A 108 -3.95 7.31 10.71
CA THR A 108 -4.94 6.66 9.85
C THR A 108 -5.68 7.67 8.98
N LEU A 109 -6.50 7.19 8.05
CA LEU A 109 -7.37 8.06 7.25
C LEU A 109 -8.29 8.94 8.11
N TYR A 110 -8.67 8.49 9.31
CA TYR A 110 -9.51 9.29 10.21
C TYR A 110 -8.87 10.66 10.53
N GLY A 111 -7.61 10.67 10.95
CA GLY A 111 -6.90 11.90 11.24
C GLY A 111 -6.68 12.76 10.00
N HIS A 112 -6.36 12.14 8.86
CA HIS A 112 -6.22 12.84 7.59
C HIS A 112 -7.52 13.58 7.20
N PHE A 113 -8.68 12.95 7.33
CA PHE A 113 -9.95 13.58 7.00
C PHE A 113 -10.30 14.76 7.90
N HIS A 114 -9.90 14.74 9.17
CA HIS A 114 -10.15 15.85 10.09
C HIS A 114 -9.15 17.01 9.94
N ASN A 115 -7.93 16.72 9.53
CA ASN A 115 -6.85 17.71 9.43
C ASN A 115 -6.03 17.50 8.14
N PRO A 116 -6.61 17.60 6.94
CA PRO A 116 -5.91 17.27 5.70
C PRO A 116 -4.69 18.17 5.44
N GLU A 117 -4.73 19.45 5.85
CA GLU A 117 -3.60 20.37 5.68
C GLU A 117 -2.42 20.04 6.61
N LEU A 118 -2.70 19.55 7.82
CA LEU A 118 -1.67 19.19 8.81
C LEU A 118 -1.16 17.76 8.59
N LEU A 119 -2.05 16.87 8.21
CA LEU A 119 -1.82 15.42 8.09
C LEU A 119 -1.98 14.99 6.64
N GLY A 120 -1.10 15.47 5.77
CA GLY A 120 -1.04 14.99 4.38
C GLY A 120 -0.93 13.46 4.35
N VAL A 121 -1.58 12.82 3.38
CA VAL A 121 -1.64 11.35 3.25
C VAL A 121 -0.28 10.68 3.35
N ARG A 122 0.77 11.32 2.84
CA ARG A 122 2.15 10.80 2.91
C ARG A 122 2.62 10.53 4.34
N LYS A 123 2.14 11.28 5.34
CA LYS A 123 2.53 11.10 6.74
C LYS A 123 1.95 9.85 7.38
N ILE A 124 0.81 9.39 6.89
CA ILE A 124 0.13 8.20 7.40
C ILE A 124 0.54 6.92 6.67
N ILE A 125 1.30 7.02 5.57
CA ILE A 125 1.83 5.85 4.87
C ILE A 125 2.91 5.18 5.73
N ARG A 126 2.81 3.87 5.87
CA ARG A 126 3.77 3.02 6.59
C ARG A 126 4.44 2.06 5.63
N LYS A 127 5.75 1.94 5.75
CA LYS A 127 6.50 0.89 5.06
C LYS A 127 6.14 -0.46 5.66
N THR A 128 5.96 -1.45 4.82
CA THR A 128 5.75 -2.83 5.27
C THR A 128 7.06 -3.63 5.18
N HIS A 129 7.06 -4.82 5.75
CA HIS A 129 8.16 -5.78 5.59
C HIS A 129 8.21 -6.39 4.17
N PHE A 130 7.23 -6.06 3.33
CA PHE A 130 7.14 -6.58 1.98
C PHE A 130 7.61 -5.51 0.99
N HIS A 131 8.74 -5.75 0.32
CA HIS A 131 9.32 -4.77 -0.60
C HIS A 131 8.33 -4.40 -1.73
N GLY A 132 8.23 -3.11 -2.03
CA GLY A 132 7.31 -2.58 -3.05
C GLY A 132 5.86 -2.45 -2.60
N LEU A 133 5.55 -2.74 -1.32
CA LEU A 133 4.21 -2.64 -0.76
C LEU A 133 4.21 -1.73 0.48
N ASP A 134 3.51 -0.63 0.39
CA ASP A 134 3.26 0.30 1.48
C ASP A 134 1.82 0.17 1.98
N LEU A 135 1.55 0.64 3.20
CA LEU A 135 0.27 0.51 3.87
C LEU A 135 -0.21 1.87 4.41
N ILE A 136 -1.46 2.23 4.15
CA ILE A 136 -2.20 3.15 5.01
C ILE A 136 -2.98 2.30 5.99
N PRO A 137 -2.65 2.36 7.29
CA PRO A 137 -3.25 1.49 8.29
C PRO A 137 -4.63 2.00 8.73
N ALA A 138 -5.38 1.11 9.37
CA ALA A 138 -6.63 1.38 10.02
C ALA A 138 -6.54 1.17 11.53
N ASN A 139 -7.47 1.77 12.25
CA ASN A 139 -7.78 1.45 13.66
C ASN A 139 -9.27 1.66 13.93
N LEU A 140 -9.71 1.40 15.15
CA LEU A 140 -11.12 1.49 15.54
C LEU A 140 -11.72 2.90 15.34
N LYS A 141 -10.90 3.96 15.28
CA LYS A 141 -11.38 5.34 15.05
C LYS A 141 -12.04 5.53 13.70
N LEU A 142 -11.69 4.72 12.68
CA LEU A 142 -12.39 4.74 11.39
C LEU A 142 -13.90 4.47 11.51
N TYR A 143 -14.34 3.80 12.58
CA TYR A 143 -15.75 3.61 12.84
C TYR A 143 -16.51 4.93 13.06
N ASN A 144 -15.87 5.91 13.68
CA ASN A 144 -16.45 7.24 13.85
C ASN A 144 -16.68 7.95 12.52
N LEU A 145 -15.74 7.78 11.58
CA LEU A 145 -15.84 8.34 10.24
C LEU A 145 -17.08 7.80 9.51
N GLU A 146 -17.39 6.51 9.63
CA GLU A 146 -18.60 5.91 9.03
C GLU A 146 -19.88 6.59 9.55
N TYR A 147 -19.96 6.90 10.85
CA TYR A 147 -21.09 7.62 11.43
C TYR A 147 -21.19 9.07 10.97
N GLU A 148 -20.07 9.76 10.91
CA GLU A 148 -20.02 11.16 10.47
C GLU A 148 -20.47 11.25 9.02
N ILE A 149 -20.02 10.37 8.16
CA ILE A 149 -20.43 10.24 6.78
C ILE A 149 -21.96 10.01 6.67
N ALA A 150 -22.49 9.07 7.42
CA ALA A 150 -23.93 8.80 7.45
C ALA A 150 -24.71 10.03 7.89
N GLY A 151 -24.19 10.79 8.85
CA GLY A 151 -24.76 12.05 9.32
C GLY A 151 -24.79 13.14 8.24
N TYR A 152 -23.71 13.33 7.51
CA TYR A 152 -23.63 14.30 6.40
C TYR A 152 -24.59 13.94 5.24
N LEU A 153 -24.65 12.67 4.88
CA LEU A 153 -25.57 12.19 3.85
C LEU A 153 -27.03 12.41 4.26
N ALA A 154 -27.38 12.18 5.52
CA ALA A 154 -28.74 12.40 6.03
C ALA A 154 -29.17 13.89 6.01
N GLN A 155 -28.22 14.81 6.07
CA GLN A 155 -28.45 16.25 6.03
C GLN A 155 -28.40 16.85 4.62
N ASN A 156 -28.35 16.02 3.57
CA ASN A 156 -28.18 16.44 2.18
C ASN A 156 -26.91 17.34 1.95
N GLN A 157 -25.94 17.25 2.81
CA GLN A 157 -24.63 17.86 2.57
C GLN A 157 -23.86 16.88 1.67
N SER A 158 -23.51 17.32 0.49
CA SER A 158 -22.67 16.56 -0.44
C SER A 158 -21.25 16.52 0.14
N PHE A 159 -21.02 15.57 1.05
CA PHE A 159 -19.69 15.25 1.52
C PHE A 159 -19.16 14.18 0.58
N ASP A 160 -18.34 14.60 -0.35
CA ASP A 160 -17.84 13.66 -1.36
C ASP A 160 -16.58 12.99 -0.84
N ILE A 161 -16.77 11.88 -0.09
CA ILE A 161 -15.68 11.04 0.39
C ILE A 161 -14.88 10.46 -0.75
N ILE A 162 -15.53 10.24 -1.89
CA ILE A 162 -14.87 9.73 -3.08
C ILE A 162 -13.84 10.76 -3.54
N ASP A 163 -14.22 12.05 -3.56
CA ASP A 163 -13.30 13.13 -3.90
C ASP A 163 -12.17 13.27 -2.88
N MET A 164 -12.45 13.13 -1.58
CA MET A 164 -11.41 13.17 -0.54
C MET A 164 -10.42 12.02 -0.67
N ILE A 165 -10.89 10.80 -0.91
CA ILE A 165 -10.03 9.64 -1.14
C ILE A 165 -9.27 9.82 -2.46
N ALA A 166 -9.91 10.35 -3.50
CA ALA A 166 -9.27 10.61 -4.78
C ALA A 166 -8.15 11.66 -4.63
N GLN A 167 -8.41 12.78 -3.96
CA GLN A 167 -7.40 13.79 -3.67
C GLN A 167 -6.25 13.23 -2.83
N ALA A 168 -6.57 12.46 -1.80
CA ALA A 168 -5.58 11.79 -0.97
C ALA A 168 -4.68 10.85 -1.79
N ILE A 169 -5.24 10.19 -2.80
CA ILE A 169 -4.51 9.30 -3.70
C ILE A 169 -3.69 10.12 -4.70
N GLU A 170 -4.23 11.20 -5.26
CA GLU A 170 -3.51 12.08 -6.18
C GLU A 170 -2.22 12.63 -5.54
N ASP A 171 -2.24 12.96 -4.26
CA ASP A 171 -1.07 13.44 -3.52
C ASP A 171 0.09 12.43 -3.45
N VAL A 172 -0.15 11.15 -3.65
CA VAL A 172 0.86 10.07 -3.52
C VAL A 172 1.18 9.37 -4.84
N VAL A 173 0.49 9.72 -5.91
CA VAL A 173 0.58 9.07 -7.22
C VAL A 173 1.88 9.38 -7.96
N ASP A 174 2.46 10.54 -7.72
CA ASP A 174 3.64 11.03 -8.46
C ASP A 174 4.97 10.53 -7.87
N ASP A 175 4.95 9.72 -6.83
CA ASP A 175 6.11 9.08 -6.22
C ASP A 175 6.22 7.60 -6.61
#